data_ddc105619005bc00b5f9a2abd8ba2e0e
#
_entry.id   ddc105619005bc00b5f9a2abd8ba2e0e
#
_cell.length_a   1.000
_cell.length_b   1.000
_cell.length_c   1.000
_cell.angle_alpha   90.00
_cell.angle_beta   90.00
_cell.angle_gamma   90.00
#
_symmetry.space_group_name_H-M   'P 1'
#
loop_
_entity.id
_entity.type
_entity.pdbx_description
1 polymer ?
#
loop_
_entity_poly.entity_id
_entity_poly.type
_entity_poly.pdbx_seq_one_letter_code
_entity_poly.pdbx_strand_id
1 'polypeptide(L)'
;MATFVTGSTGYLGAHVASELLSKHNSKLSLLVRAKDHRGAELKLWKAMQLHLGFSEFVHWLETNIEIFLGDITLPRFGLDEERYVQLLKKTDSVLHIAASLNRRSEKACLNVNLRGTLEVLQFARRVSTYHGLRRFSHVSTVAVAGARSNEVVKEDESIDWNRSDFDPYARTKKFSELMIRELLPDIPLTIFRPSIVLGDSRYGATTQFDMVEAFVFLAKLGLLPLRPHDRLDIVNVDFVANSIVSLHQKEKTLYDTYHLSSGVHSPTCRQITEALSAARQRKGPFYLPSLANPFKGIVNWMANRRGTSVGHLGSLLKVFLPYLLWNTVFDNQRAVQEVGQHPVPFPEYCYPLYNFSVKHNFAYPYQDWPALEGSSTA
;
A
#
# COMPACT_ATOMS: atom_id res chain seq x y z
N MET A 1 12.67 23.41 0.78
CA MET A 1 11.45 22.86 0.17
C MET A 1 11.21 21.46 0.70
N ALA A 2 9.98 20.98 0.74
CA ALA A 2 9.59 19.72 1.37
C ALA A 2 8.68 18.91 0.47
N THR A 3 8.73 17.58 0.59
CA THR A 3 7.74 16.69 -0.02
C THR A 3 6.47 16.66 0.84
N PHE A 4 5.34 17.06 0.27
CA PHE A 4 4.03 16.89 0.91
C PHE A 4 3.55 15.45 0.77
N VAL A 5 3.34 14.76 1.89
CA VAL A 5 2.96 13.35 1.91
C VAL A 5 1.60 13.18 2.57
N THR A 6 0.70 12.48 1.89
CA THR A 6 -0.57 12.03 2.46
C THR A 6 -0.54 10.52 2.69
N GLY A 7 -1.11 10.04 3.79
CA GLY A 7 -1.17 8.61 4.09
C GLY A 7 0.08 8.03 4.76
N SER A 8 0.95 8.87 5.32
CA SER A 8 2.21 8.48 6.01
C SER A 8 2.02 7.56 7.23
N THR A 9 0.82 7.52 7.81
CA THR A 9 0.49 6.63 8.94
C THR A 9 -0.05 5.27 8.52
N GLY A 10 -0.22 5.03 7.22
CA GLY A 10 -0.59 3.73 6.65
C GLY A 10 0.65 2.84 6.42
N TYR A 11 0.42 1.54 6.19
CA TYR A 11 1.49 0.56 6.01
C TYR A 11 2.55 0.99 4.97
N LEU A 12 2.14 1.16 3.71
CA LEU A 12 3.05 1.60 2.65
C LEU A 12 3.59 3.02 2.89
N GLY A 13 2.74 3.92 3.41
CA GLY A 13 3.15 5.29 3.65
C GLY A 13 4.24 5.43 4.71
N ALA A 14 4.22 4.58 5.74
CA ALA A 14 5.27 4.54 6.77
C ALA A 14 6.60 4.05 6.18
N HIS A 15 6.58 3.01 5.33
CA HIS A 15 7.78 2.52 4.63
C HIS A 15 8.38 3.63 3.75
N VAL A 16 7.55 4.29 2.95
CA VAL A 16 7.98 5.36 2.05
C VAL A 16 8.53 6.57 2.82
N ALA A 17 7.84 7.00 3.89
CA ALA A 17 8.31 8.13 4.69
C ALA A 17 9.63 7.81 5.41
N SER A 18 9.76 6.61 5.99
CA SER A 18 11.01 6.18 6.63
C SER A 18 12.17 6.11 5.63
N GLU A 19 11.91 5.67 4.40
CA GLU A 19 12.94 5.59 3.36
C GLU A 19 13.35 6.97 2.83
N LEU A 20 12.41 7.91 2.66
CA LEU A 20 12.69 9.31 2.33
C LEU A 20 13.56 9.99 3.40
N LEU A 21 13.31 9.72 4.68
CA LEU A 21 14.10 10.24 5.78
C LEU A 21 15.50 9.63 5.82
N SER A 22 15.59 8.31 5.90
CA SER A 22 16.85 7.59 6.14
C SER A 22 17.82 7.63 4.94
N LYS A 23 17.31 7.51 3.70
CA LYS A 23 18.17 7.46 2.50
C LYS A 23 18.39 8.82 1.85
N HIS A 24 17.45 9.74 1.96
CA HIS A 24 17.49 11.03 1.25
C HIS A 24 17.54 12.25 2.15
N ASN A 25 17.50 12.06 3.48
CA ASN A 25 17.44 13.19 4.43
C ASN A 25 16.36 14.23 4.04
N SER A 26 15.24 13.74 3.52
CA SER A 26 14.20 14.61 2.96
C SER A 26 13.45 15.39 4.04
N LYS A 27 13.09 16.64 3.73
CA LYS A 27 12.12 17.38 4.54
C LYS A 27 10.71 16.96 4.13
N LEU A 28 9.88 16.58 5.10
CA LEU A 28 8.54 16.07 4.88
C LEU A 28 7.48 16.96 5.55
N SER A 29 6.46 17.33 4.77
CA SER A 29 5.21 17.91 5.28
C SER A 29 4.17 16.79 5.32
N LEU A 30 3.84 16.27 6.51
CA LEU A 30 2.96 15.12 6.68
C LEU A 30 1.54 15.55 7.04
N LEU A 31 0.57 15.25 6.20
CA LEU A 31 -0.85 15.41 6.54
C LEU A 31 -1.32 14.25 7.38
N VAL A 32 -1.63 14.49 8.64
CA VAL A 32 -2.02 13.47 9.61
C VAL A 32 -3.39 13.77 10.20
N ARG A 33 -4.29 12.80 10.10
CA ARG A 33 -5.61 12.88 10.73
C ARG A 33 -5.51 12.50 12.21
N ALA A 34 -5.52 13.49 13.08
CA ALA A 34 -5.50 13.31 14.53
C ALA A 34 -6.31 14.44 15.21
N LYS A 35 -6.60 14.27 16.51
CA LYS A 35 -7.31 15.28 17.32
C LYS A 35 -6.38 16.47 17.64
N ASP A 36 -5.12 16.17 17.89
CA ASP A 36 -4.10 17.13 18.28
C ASP A 36 -2.71 16.67 17.81
N HIS A 37 -1.69 17.54 17.97
CA HIS A 37 -0.31 17.23 17.59
C HIS A 37 0.23 15.98 18.28
N ARG A 38 -0.02 15.84 19.59
CA ARG A 38 0.42 14.65 20.33
C ARG A 38 -0.16 13.36 19.78
N GLY A 39 -1.44 13.37 19.46
CA GLY A 39 -2.10 12.23 18.81
C GLY A 39 -1.53 11.91 17.42
N ALA A 40 -1.08 12.92 16.68
CA ALA A 40 -0.41 12.72 15.39
C ALA A 40 0.98 12.11 15.56
N GLU A 41 1.79 12.62 16.51
CA GLU A 41 3.10 12.05 16.84
C GLU A 41 3.02 10.57 17.25
N LEU A 42 2.07 10.24 18.14
CA LEU A 42 1.82 8.86 18.56
C LEU A 42 1.44 7.95 17.38
N LYS A 43 0.64 8.44 16.45
CA LYS A 43 0.28 7.69 15.24
C LYS A 43 1.49 7.48 14.32
N LEU A 44 2.32 8.49 14.15
CA LEU A 44 3.54 8.41 13.34
C LEU A 44 4.54 7.44 14.00
N TRP A 45 4.77 7.56 15.32
CA TRP A 45 5.61 6.62 16.05
C TRP A 45 5.13 5.19 15.86
N LYS A 46 3.86 4.93 16.09
CA LYS A 46 3.28 3.60 15.89
C LYS A 46 3.48 3.09 14.47
N ALA A 47 3.34 3.93 13.46
CA ALA A 47 3.49 3.54 12.06
C ALA A 47 4.95 3.24 11.67
N MET A 48 5.92 3.94 12.27
CA MET A 48 7.34 3.88 11.88
C MET A 48 8.19 2.92 12.71
N GLN A 49 7.67 2.31 13.78
CA GLN A 49 8.41 1.41 14.67
C GLN A 49 9.04 0.18 14.01
N LEU A 50 8.54 -0.24 12.84
CA LEU A 50 9.17 -1.32 12.09
C LEU A 50 10.52 -0.90 11.49
N HIS A 51 10.74 0.40 11.31
CA HIS A 51 11.88 0.96 10.56
C HIS A 51 12.86 1.74 11.41
N LEU A 52 12.35 2.45 12.41
CA LEU A 52 13.11 3.43 13.18
C LEU A 52 13.10 3.07 14.67
N GLY A 53 14.24 3.22 15.33
CA GLY A 53 14.31 3.28 16.78
C GLY A 53 13.72 4.59 17.29
N PHE A 54 13.32 4.64 18.58
CA PHE A 54 12.65 5.81 19.14
C PHE A 54 13.49 7.10 19.05
N SER A 55 14.78 7.01 19.40
CA SER A 55 15.69 8.17 19.34
C SER A 55 15.85 8.71 17.91
N GLU A 56 15.93 7.82 16.93
CA GLU A 56 16.00 8.19 15.52
C GLU A 56 14.70 8.83 15.05
N PHE A 57 13.54 8.25 15.45
CA PHE A 57 12.24 8.82 15.15
C PHE A 57 12.08 10.23 15.71
N VAL A 58 12.48 10.48 16.98
CA VAL A 58 12.42 11.81 17.59
C VAL A 58 13.35 12.78 16.87
N HIS A 59 14.55 12.37 16.52
CA HIS A 59 15.46 13.20 15.71
C HIS A 59 14.81 13.64 14.40
N TRP A 60 14.18 12.72 13.65
CA TRP A 60 13.50 13.09 12.41
C TRP A 60 12.26 13.96 12.64
N LEU A 61 11.54 13.72 13.73
CA LEU A 61 10.37 14.52 14.08
C LEU A 61 10.74 15.99 14.33
N GLU A 62 11.86 16.24 14.99
CA GLU A 62 12.34 17.58 15.31
C GLU A 62 13.02 18.28 14.12
N THR A 63 13.69 17.51 13.27
CA THR A 63 14.54 18.09 12.23
C THR A 63 13.92 18.09 10.84
N ASN A 64 13.20 17.04 10.45
CA ASN A 64 12.80 16.80 9.07
C ASN A 64 11.31 16.68 8.85
N ILE A 65 10.51 16.46 9.89
CA ILE A 65 9.06 16.27 9.77
C ILE A 65 8.33 17.50 10.27
N GLU A 66 7.44 18.03 9.45
CA GLU A 66 6.43 18.98 9.89
C GLU A 66 5.05 18.35 9.75
N ILE A 67 4.29 18.36 10.86
CA ILE A 67 2.95 17.78 10.93
C ILE A 67 1.91 18.84 10.61
N PHE A 68 1.02 18.53 9.67
CA PHE A 68 -0.20 19.26 9.37
C PHE A 68 -1.40 18.42 9.81
N LEU A 69 -2.16 18.90 10.81
CA LEU A 69 -3.35 18.23 11.29
C LEU A 69 -4.50 18.45 10.33
N GLY A 70 -4.88 17.41 9.56
CA GLY A 70 -5.92 17.59 8.55
C GLY A 70 -6.46 16.28 7.98
N ASP A 71 -7.46 16.42 7.11
CA ASP A 71 -8.14 15.30 6.45
C ASP A 71 -8.34 15.65 4.97
N ILE A 72 -7.87 14.80 4.07
CA ILE A 72 -8.01 15.00 2.62
C ILE A 72 -9.47 15.10 2.16
N THR A 73 -10.43 14.65 2.96
CA THR A 73 -11.86 14.71 2.62
C THR A 73 -12.50 16.08 2.91
N LEU A 74 -11.76 17.00 3.51
CA LEU A 74 -12.21 18.33 3.86
C LEU A 74 -11.61 19.39 2.92
N PRO A 75 -12.34 20.47 2.61
CA PRO A 75 -11.80 21.59 1.85
C PRO A 75 -10.51 22.13 2.49
N ARG A 76 -9.48 22.35 1.68
CA ARG A 76 -8.15 22.77 2.15
C ARG A 76 -7.59 21.86 3.24
N PHE A 77 -7.96 20.58 3.21
CA PHE A 77 -7.59 19.58 4.21
C PHE A 77 -8.11 19.87 5.64
N GLY A 78 -9.04 20.80 5.80
CA GLY A 78 -9.49 21.31 7.10
C GLY A 78 -8.50 22.22 7.81
N LEU A 79 -7.45 22.68 7.12
CA LEU A 79 -6.47 23.64 7.63
C LEU A 79 -7.06 25.05 7.60
N ASP A 80 -6.68 25.88 8.58
CA ASP A 80 -6.90 27.32 8.50
C ASP A 80 -6.06 27.95 7.38
N GLU A 81 -6.33 29.20 7.06
CA GLU A 81 -5.68 29.92 5.95
C GLU A 81 -4.16 30.01 6.14
N GLU A 82 -3.70 30.31 7.33
CA GLU A 82 -2.28 30.48 7.64
C GLU A 82 -1.50 29.16 7.44
N ARG A 83 -1.99 28.08 8.03
CA ARG A 83 -1.39 26.75 7.91
C ARG A 83 -1.46 26.22 6.48
N TYR A 84 -2.55 26.49 5.76
CA TYR A 84 -2.66 26.10 4.35
C TYR A 84 -1.66 26.84 3.47
N VAL A 85 -1.49 28.16 3.64
CA VAL A 85 -0.51 28.97 2.92
C VAL A 85 0.91 28.57 3.29
N GLN A 86 1.18 28.24 4.55
CA GLN A 86 2.47 27.74 5.00
C GLN A 86 2.81 26.41 4.28
N LEU A 87 1.88 25.46 4.21
CA LEU A 87 2.05 24.20 3.49
C LEU A 87 2.32 24.45 2.01
N LEU A 88 1.55 25.33 1.38
CA LEU A 88 1.70 25.70 -0.03
C LEU A 88 3.09 26.26 -0.32
N LYS A 89 3.59 27.20 0.49
CA LYS A 89 4.92 27.82 0.30
C LYS A 89 6.08 26.84 0.46
N LYS A 90 5.94 25.81 1.27
CA LYS A 90 7.01 24.84 1.58
C LYS A 90 7.05 23.65 0.61
N THR A 91 5.93 23.33 -0.04
CA THR A 91 5.81 22.12 -0.86
C THR A 91 6.51 22.28 -2.20
N ASP A 92 7.47 21.40 -2.53
CA ASP A 92 8.08 21.30 -3.86
C ASP A 92 7.61 20.10 -4.66
N SER A 93 7.14 19.07 -3.98
CA SER A 93 6.61 17.85 -4.59
C SER A 93 5.49 17.25 -3.74
N VAL A 94 4.60 16.50 -4.38
CA VAL A 94 3.47 15.84 -3.72
C VAL A 94 3.59 14.33 -3.90
N LEU A 95 3.47 13.60 -2.80
CA LEU A 95 3.39 12.14 -2.79
C LEU A 95 2.06 11.71 -2.15
N HIS A 96 1.09 11.38 -2.98
CA HIS A 96 -0.26 11.04 -2.57
C HIS A 96 -0.44 9.53 -2.42
N ILE A 97 -0.37 9.03 -1.17
CA ILE A 97 -0.50 7.61 -0.81
C ILE A 97 -1.85 7.31 -0.16
N ALA A 98 -2.46 8.31 0.50
CA ALA A 98 -3.72 8.14 1.22
C ALA A 98 -4.82 7.52 0.36
N ALA A 99 -5.43 6.46 0.87
CA ALA A 99 -6.57 5.79 0.23
C ALA A 99 -7.44 5.08 1.26
N SER A 100 -8.73 4.93 0.95
CA SER A 100 -9.60 3.98 1.63
C SER A 100 -9.51 2.63 0.96
N LEU A 101 -9.12 1.61 1.71
CA LEU A 101 -9.13 0.21 1.28
C LEU A 101 -10.45 -0.49 1.60
N ASN A 102 -11.47 0.25 2.03
CA ASN A 102 -12.77 -0.32 2.36
C ASN A 102 -13.54 -0.71 1.09
N ARG A 103 -13.19 -1.85 0.52
CA ARG A 103 -13.76 -2.40 -0.73
C ARG A 103 -15.27 -2.67 -0.66
N ARG A 104 -15.89 -2.61 0.53
CA ARG A 104 -17.32 -2.82 0.75
C ARG A 104 -18.13 -1.53 0.80
N SER A 105 -17.49 -0.41 1.11
CA SER A 105 -18.15 0.88 1.23
C SER A 105 -17.82 1.77 0.03
N GLU A 106 -18.74 1.81 -0.94
CA GLU A 106 -18.63 2.72 -2.07
C GLU A 106 -18.53 4.17 -1.59
N LYS A 107 -19.33 4.56 -0.59
CA LYS A 107 -19.29 5.91 0.01
C LYS A 107 -17.89 6.25 0.58
N ALA A 108 -17.24 5.31 1.27
CA ALA A 108 -15.91 5.54 1.82
C ALA A 108 -14.87 5.68 0.69
N CYS A 109 -14.93 4.81 -0.33
CA CYS A 109 -14.06 4.91 -1.50
C CYS A 109 -14.27 6.21 -2.27
N LEU A 110 -15.51 6.62 -2.54
CA LEU A 110 -15.82 7.89 -3.21
C LEU A 110 -15.29 9.09 -2.42
N ASN A 111 -15.54 9.13 -1.11
CA ASN A 111 -15.10 10.27 -0.30
C ASN A 111 -13.57 10.38 -0.21
N VAL A 112 -12.87 9.28 0.06
CA VAL A 112 -11.41 9.32 0.26
C VAL A 112 -10.67 9.27 -1.07
N ASN A 113 -11.02 8.31 -1.95
CA ASN A 113 -10.21 8.07 -3.15
C ASN A 113 -10.52 9.04 -4.30
N LEU A 114 -11.75 9.60 -4.40
CA LEU A 114 -12.08 10.59 -5.44
C LEU A 114 -12.07 12.00 -4.87
N ARG A 115 -12.94 12.32 -3.91
CA ARG A 115 -13.03 13.69 -3.38
C ARG A 115 -11.72 14.10 -2.68
N GLY A 116 -11.14 13.18 -1.88
CA GLY A 116 -9.85 13.43 -1.25
C GLY A 116 -8.73 13.62 -2.26
N THR A 117 -8.67 12.80 -3.32
CA THR A 117 -7.69 12.99 -4.40
C THR A 117 -7.92 14.33 -5.11
N LEU A 118 -9.16 14.72 -5.40
CA LEU A 118 -9.46 16.01 -6.03
C LEU A 118 -8.95 17.19 -5.19
N GLU A 119 -9.09 17.13 -3.86
CA GLU A 119 -8.58 18.16 -2.96
C GLU A 119 -7.03 18.25 -3.03
N VAL A 120 -6.36 17.08 -3.10
CA VAL A 120 -4.90 17.04 -3.27
C VAL A 120 -4.47 17.56 -4.65
N LEU A 121 -5.25 17.31 -5.71
CA LEU A 121 -4.99 17.85 -7.06
C LEU A 121 -5.15 19.37 -7.10
N GLN A 122 -6.18 19.92 -6.45
CA GLN A 122 -6.39 21.36 -6.34
C GLN A 122 -5.22 22.04 -5.58
N PHE A 123 -4.74 21.40 -4.51
CA PHE A 123 -3.56 21.86 -3.80
C PHE A 123 -2.32 21.83 -4.69
N ALA A 124 -2.06 20.72 -5.39
CA ALA A 124 -0.92 20.58 -6.30
C ALA A 124 -0.94 21.64 -7.42
N ARG A 125 -2.13 21.91 -7.98
CA ARG A 125 -2.32 22.98 -8.97
C ARG A 125 -1.98 24.37 -8.40
N ARG A 126 -2.40 24.64 -7.16
CA ARG A 126 -2.07 25.92 -6.49
C ARG A 126 -0.57 26.05 -6.22
N VAL A 127 0.10 24.98 -5.78
CA VAL A 127 1.57 24.97 -5.62
C VAL A 127 2.26 25.25 -6.96
N SER A 128 1.83 24.55 -8.01
CA SER A 128 2.38 24.73 -9.36
C SER A 128 2.22 26.17 -9.86
N THR A 129 1.07 26.80 -9.65
CA THR A 129 0.80 28.19 -10.02
C THR A 129 1.60 29.18 -9.18
N TYR A 130 1.84 28.88 -7.90
CA TYR A 130 2.51 29.79 -6.98
C TYR A 130 4.02 29.87 -7.17
N HIS A 131 4.71 28.73 -7.33
CA HIS A 131 6.18 28.69 -7.49
C HIS A 131 6.70 27.49 -8.29
N GLY A 132 5.82 26.72 -8.92
CA GLY A 132 6.15 25.48 -9.60
C GLY A 132 6.05 24.24 -8.70
N LEU A 133 5.75 23.11 -9.31
CA LEU A 133 5.71 21.80 -8.64
C LEU A 133 6.65 20.85 -9.38
N ARG A 134 7.68 20.37 -8.68
CA ARG A 134 8.69 19.47 -9.26
C ARG A 134 8.10 18.15 -9.73
N ARG A 135 7.16 17.58 -8.94
CA ARG A 135 6.52 16.30 -9.26
C ARG A 135 5.25 16.08 -8.44
N PHE A 136 4.25 15.50 -9.09
CA PHE A 136 3.11 14.87 -8.45
C PHE A 136 3.19 13.35 -8.59
N SER A 137 3.33 12.64 -7.50
CA SER A 137 3.34 11.17 -7.47
C SER A 137 2.08 10.62 -6.81
N HIS A 138 1.44 9.62 -7.45
CA HIS A 138 0.23 9.01 -6.95
C HIS A 138 0.38 7.49 -6.81
N VAL A 139 0.04 6.97 -5.64
CA VAL A 139 -0.05 5.53 -5.43
C VAL A 139 -1.45 5.04 -5.79
N SER A 140 -1.53 4.38 -6.92
CA SER A 140 -2.71 3.71 -7.46
C SER A 140 -2.70 2.21 -7.11
N THR A 141 -3.06 1.34 -8.01
CA THR A 141 -3.07 -0.12 -7.86
C THR A 141 -3.16 -0.80 -9.22
N VAL A 142 -2.63 -2.01 -9.36
CA VAL A 142 -2.87 -2.83 -10.56
C VAL A 142 -4.35 -3.20 -10.76
N ALA A 143 -5.17 -3.11 -9.72
CA ALA A 143 -6.60 -3.40 -9.79
C ALA A 143 -7.38 -2.49 -10.75
N VAL A 144 -6.80 -1.33 -11.17
CA VAL A 144 -7.38 -0.46 -12.22
C VAL A 144 -7.52 -1.17 -13.57
N ALA A 145 -6.80 -2.27 -13.76
CA ALA A 145 -6.88 -3.10 -14.97
C ALA A 145 -8.23 -3.82 -15.14
N GLY A 146 -9.07 -3.85 -14.08
CA GLY A 146 -10.33 -4.58 -14.09
C GLY A 146 -10.16 -6.11 -14.09
N ALA A 147 -11.25 -6.83 -14.29
CA ALA A 147 -11.25 -8.29 -14.30
C ALA A 147 -10.47 -8.83 -15.51
N ARG A 148 -9.37 -9.54 -15.25
CA ARG A 148 -8.52 -10.20 -16.25
C ARG A 148 -8.22 -11.61 -15.80
N SER A 149 -7.95 -12.51 -16.73
CA SER A 149 -7.66 -13.91 -16.41
C SER A 149 -6.67 -14.49 -17.42
N ASN A 150 -5.62 -15.13 -16.92
CA ASN A 150 -4.55 -15.74 -17.73
C ASN A 150 -3.86 -14.74 -18.66
N GLU A 151 -3.62 -13.53 -18.16
CA GLU A 151 -3.02 -12.44 -18.92
C GLU A 151 -1.74 -11.93 -18.23
N VAL A 152 -0.80 -11.45 -19.05
CA VAL A 152 0.30 -10.55 -18.62
C VAL A 152 -0.09 -9.15 -19.04
N VAL A 153 -0.30 -8.26 -18.08
CA VAL A 153 -0.83 -6.91 -18.30
C VAL A 153 0.31 -5.90 -18.27
N LYS A 154 0.47 -5.12 -19.32
CA LYS A 154 1.44 -4.03 -19.40
C LYS A 154 0.84 -2.72 -18.90
N GLU A 155 1.70 -1.75 -18.55
CA GLU A 155 1.27 -0.47 -17.99
C GLU A 155 0.35 0.34 -18.92
N ASP A 156 0.63 0.33 -20.23
CA ASP A 156 -0.12 1.04 -21.27
C ASP A 156 -1.48 0.40 -21.57
N GLU A 157 -1.59 -0.91 -21.34
CA GLU A 157 -2.78 -1.70 -21.63
C GLU A 157 -3.69 -1.89 -20.42
N SER A 158 -3.28 -1.39 -19.26
CA SER A 158 -3.95 -1.74 -18.01
C SER A 158 -5.31 -1.07 -17.83
N ILE A 159 -5.55 0.13 -18.36
CA ILE A 159 -6.88 0.75 -18.25
C ILE A 159 -7.71 0.45 -19.51
N ASP A 160 -8.67 -0.44 -19.33
CA ASP A 160 -9.69 -0.76 -20.32
C ASP A 160 -11.07 -0.45 -19.72
N TRP A 161 -11.75 0.54 -20.27
CA TRP A 161 -13.06 1.00 -19.79
C TRP A 161 -14.20 0.03 -20.09
N ASN A 162 -14.00 -0.93 -20.98
CA ASN A 162 -14.98 -1.97 -21.31
C ASN A 162 -14.95 -3.14 -20.33
N ARG A 163 -13.91 -3.22 -19.47
CA ARG A 163 -13.80 -4.28 -18.46
C ARG A 163 -14.47 -3.88 -17.15
N SER A 164 -15.14 -4.84 -16.54
CA SER A 164 -15.74 -4.64 -15.21
C SER A 164 -14.67 -4.42 -14.14
N ASP A 165 -14.96 -3.52 -13.21
CA ASP A 165 -14.13 -3.31 -12.04
C ASP A 165 -14.39 -4.38 -10.99
N PHE A 166 -13.37 -4.72 -10.20
CA PHE A 166 -13.47 -5.71 -9.13
C PHE A 166 -14.42 -5.28 -8.01
N ASP A 167 -14.29 -4.01 -7.63
CA ASP A 167 -14.94 -3.45 -6.47
C ASP A 167 -14.88 -1.89 -6.53
N PRO A 168 -15.54 -1.20 -5.59
CA PRO A 168 -15.52 0.26 -5.52
C PRO A 168 -14.11 0.86 -5.36
N TYR A 169 -13.17 0.13 -4.73
CA TYR A 169 -11.80 0.59 -4.58
C TYR A 169 -11.10 0.66 -5.95
N ALA A 170 -11.14 -0.43 -6.73
CA ALA A 170 -10.55 -0.47 -8.07
C ALA A 170 -11.15 0.61 -8.97
N ARG A 171 -12.49 0.75 -8.97
CA ARG A 171 -13.20 1.78 -9.73
C ARG A 171 -12.75 3.18 -9.38
N THR A 172 -12.72 3.51 -8.09
CA THR A 172 -12.33 4.87 -7.66
C THR A 172 -10.86 5.17 -7.94
N LYS A 173 -9.97 4.19 -7.87
CA LYS A 173 -8.56 4.36 -8.26
C LYS A 173 -8.41 4.58 -9.79
N LYS A 174 -9.19 3.86 -10.61
CA LYS A 174 -9.24 4.08 -12.07
C LYS A 174 -9.65 5.52 -12.40
N PHE A 175 -10.72 6.03 -11.79
CA PHE A 175 -11.15 7.42 -11.96
C PHE A 175 -10.16 8.44 -11.38
N SER A 176 -9.46 8.11 -10.29
CA SER A 176 -8.41 8.99 -9.75
C SER A 176 -7.28 9.20 -10.74
N GLU A 177 -6.83 8.13 -11.43
CA GLU A 177 -5.79 8.27 -12.46
C GLU A 177 -6.25 9.13 -13.64
N LEU A 178 -7.51 9.00 -14.07
CA LEU A 178 -8.08 9.87 -15.11
C LEU A 178 -8.07 11.33 -14.64
N MET A 179 -8.58 11.62 -13.43
CA MET A 179 -8.59 12.99 -12.90
C MET A 179 -7.18 13.59 -12.82
N ILE A 180 -6.17 12.80 -12.42
CA ILE A 180 -4.79 13.26 -12.33
C ILE A 180 -4.30 13.71 -13.71
N ARG A 181 -4.50 12.88 -14.74
CA ARG A 181 -4.05 13.17 -16.10
C ARG A 181 -4.75 14.40 -16.69
N GLU A 182 -6.06 14.50 -16.48
CA GLU A 182 -6.87 15.61 -17.02
C GLU A 182 -6.63 16.93 -16.29
N LEU A 183 -6.43 16.90 -14.97
CA LEU A 183 -6.34 18.12 -14.18
C LEU A 183 -4.88 18.62 -13.98
N LEU A 184 -3.88 17.77 -14.21
CA LEU A 184 -2.46 18.12 -14.08
C LEU A 184 -1.64 17.75 -15.34
N PRO A 185 -2.09 18.08 -16.58
CA PRO A 185 -1.41 17.64 -17.80
C PRO A 185 -0.02 18.27 -18.01
N ASP A 186 0.24 19.40 -17.37
CA ASP A 186 1.47 20.19 -17.46
C ASP A 186 2.43 20.01 -16.28
N ILE A 187 2.08 19.15 -15.32
CA ILE A 187 2.92 18.85 -14.14
C ILE A 187 3.59 17.49 -14.34
N PRO A 188 4.90 17.35 -14.00
CA PRO A 188 5.54 16.05 -14.03
C PRO A 188 4.83 15.02 -13.15
N LEU A 189 4.26 13.98 -13.75
CA LEU A 189 3.47 12.96 -13.08
C LEU A 189 4.24 11.66 -12.92
N THR A 190 3.96 10.94 -11.83
CA THR A 190 4.33 9.53 -11.69
C THR A 190 3.21 8.76 -10.99
N ILE A 191 2.68 7.75 -11.66
CA ILE A 191 1.61 6.89 -11.14
C ILE A 191 2.21 5.52 -10.82
N PHE A 192 2.10 5.09 -9.59
CA PHE A 192 2.56 3.79 -9.11
C PHE A 192 1.37 2.85 -8.94
N ARG A 193 1.45 1.68 -9.52
CA ARG A 193 0.42 0.64 -9.44
C ARG A 193 0.99 -0.62 -8.75
N PRO A 194 1.00 -0.65 -7.41
CA PRO A 194 1.39 -1.86 -6.68
C PRO A 194 0.42 -3.02 -6.96
N SER A 195 0.96 -4.25 -7.02
CA SER A 195 0.19 -5.48 -6.99
C SER A 195 -0.21 -5.85 -5.54
N ILE A 196 -0.26 -7.13 -5.19
CA ILE A 196 -0.55 -7.54 -3.81
C ILE A 196 0.70 -7.28 -2.96
N VAL A 197 0.69 -6.19 -2.20
CA VAL A 197 1.79 -5.87 -1.28
C VAL A 197 1.64 -6.70 -0.01
N LEU A 198 2.57 -7.64 0.22
CA LEU A 198 2.48 -8.57 1.33
C LEU A 198 3.85 -8.81 1.99
N GLY A 199 4.04 -8.28 3.20
CA GLY A 199 5.25 -8.45 4.01
C GLY A 199 6.45 -7.60 3.56
N ASP A 200 7.41 -7.54 4.44
CA ASP A 200 8.73 -6.94 4.21
C ASP A 200 9.77 -8.05 4.13
N SER A 201 10.54 -8.10 3.04
CA SER A 201 11.50 -9.19 2.82
C SER A 201 12.70 -9.13 3.77
N ARG A 202 12.97 -7.98 4.38
CA ARG A 202 14.12 -7.72 5.25
C ARG A 202 13.87 -8.16 6.70
N TYR A 203 12.65 -7.94 7.20
CA TYR A 203 12.37 -8.07 8.64
C TYR A 203 11.59 -9.35 9.01
N GLY A 204 10.95 -10.01 8.05
CA GLY A 204 10.04 -11.13 8.34
C GLY A 204 8.89 -10.73 9.27
N ALA A 205 8.54 -9.44 9.32
CA ALA A 205 7.52 -8.84 10.17
C ALA A 205 6.60 -7.95 9.33
N THR A 206 5.46 -7.58 9.87
CA THR A 206 4.51 -6.66 9.22
C THR A 206 3.67 -5.93 10.25
N THR A 207 3.21 -4.74 9.90
CA THR A 207 2.21 -3.99 10.66
C THR A 207 0.82 -4.06 10.03
N GLN A 208 0.69 -4.74 8.86
CA GLN A 208 -0.58 -4.94 8.17
C GLN A 208 -0.90 -6.44 8.06
N PHE A 209 -1.99 -6.88 8.69
CA PHE A 209 -2.29 -8.31 8.83
C PHE A 209 -3.46 -8.81 7.98
N ASP A 210 -4.31 -7.95 7.43
CA ASP A 210 -5.53 -8.37 6.72
C ASP A 210 -5.26 -9.45 5.65
N MET A 211 -4.35 -9.19 4.72
CA MET A 211 -4.01 -10.14 3.67
C MET A 211 -3.16 -11.31 4.18
N VAL A 212 -2.34 -11.06 5.21
CA VAL A 212 -1.50 -12.08 5.86
C VAL A 212 -2.36 -13.10 6.59
N GLU A 213 -3.44 -12.66 7.25
CA GLU A 213 -4.39 -13.55 7.92
C GLU A 213 -5.07 -14.50 6.91
N ALA A 214 -5.50 -13.98 5.75
CA ALA A 214 -6.03 -14.80 4.68
C ALA A 214 -4.98 -15.79 4.14
N PHE A 215 -3.74 -15.36 3.94
CA PHE A 215 -2.62 -16.21 3.54
C PHE A 215 -2.36 -17.33 4.55
N VAL A 216 -2.24 -17.00 5.83
CA VAL A 216 -2.00 -17.96 6.91
C VAL A 216 -3.14 -18.98 7.04
N PHE A 217 -4.39 -18.53 6.85
CA PHE A 217 -5.54 -19.44 6.83
C PHE A 217 -5.42 -20.44 5.68
N LEU A 218 -5.20 -19.98 4.45
CA LEU A 218 -5.02 -20.87 3.30
C LEU A 218 -3.83 -21.83 3.49
N ALA A 219 -2.74 -21.34 4.07
CA ALA A 219 -1.54 -22.14 4.36
C ALA A 219 -1.75 -23.24 5.40
N LYS A 220 -2.82 -23.18 6.19
CA LYS A 220 -3.20 -24.25 7.15
C LYS A 220 -4.12 -25.30 6.55
N LEU A 221 -4.70 -25.05 5.36
CA LEU A 221 -5.58 -26.02 4.71
C LEU A 221 -4.76 -27.17 4.11
N GLY A 222 -5.21 -28.41 4.35
CA GLY A 222 -4.64 -29.60 3.73
C GLY A 222 -5.07 -29.81 2.28
N LEU A 223 -6.08 -29.07 1.82
CA LEU A 223 -6.63 -29.12 0.47
C LEU A 223 -6.89 -27.70 -0.02
N LEU A 224 -6.37 -27.36 -1.20
CA LEU A 224 -6.54 -26.06 -1.83
C LEU A 224 -7.36 -26.17 -3.12
N PRO A 225 -8.43 -25.36 -3.26
CA PRO A 225 -9.24 -25.31 -4.49
C PRO A 225 -8.59 -24.40 -5.54
N LEU A 226 -7.29 -24.53 -5.74
CA LEU A 226 -6.47 -23.69 -6.62
C LEU A 226 -5.79 -24.56 -7.67
N ARG A 227 -5.37 -23.94 -8.77
CA ARG A 227 -4.49 -24.57 -9.75
C ARG A 227 -3.04 -24.40 -9.31
N PRO A 228 -2.24 -25.47 -9.20
CA PRO A 228 -0.88 -25.39 -8.68
C PRO A 228 0.07 -24.54 -9.53
N HIS A 229 -0.21 -24.41 -10.82
CA HIS A 229 0.61 -23.65 -11.78
C HIS A 229 0.17 -22.19 -11.99
N ASP A 230 -0.98 -21.79 -11.41
CA ASP A 230 -1.40 -20.38 -11.48
C ASP A 230 -0.43 -19.51 -10.69
N ARG A 231 -0.05 -18.39 -11.28
CA ARG A 231 0.86 -17.40 -10.67
C ARG A 231 0.12 -16.48 -9.75
N LEU A 232 0.81 -16.07 -8.68
CA LEU A 232 0.32 -15.07 -7.73
C LEU A 232 1.26 -13.88 -7.74
N ASP A 233 0.76 -12.75 -8.20
CA ASP A 233 1.54 -11.51 -8.23
C ASP A 233 1.54 -10.85 -6.84
N ILE A 234 2.45 -11.34 -5.98
CA ILE A 234 2.70 -10.84 -4.63
C ILE A 234 4.06 -10.18 -4.61
N VAL A 235 4.12 -8.94 -4.12
CA VAL A 235 5.32 -8.12 -4.07
C VAL A 235 5.65 -7.70 -2.63
N ASN A 236 6.94 -7.66 -2.29
CA ASN A 236 7.41 -7.18 -0.99
C ASN A 236 7.31 -5.64 -0.89
N VAL A 237 6.91 -5.17 0.28
CA VAL A 237 6.68 -3.73 0.52
C VAL A 237 7.95 -2.90 0.42
N ASP A 238 9.09 -3.44 0.79
CA ASP A 238 10.39 -2.76 0.71
C ASP A 238 10.79 -2.48 -0.74
N PHE A 239 10.53 -3.39 -1.70
CA PHE A 239 10.70 -3.09 -3.12
C PHE A 239 9.75 -1.99 -3.58
N VAL A 240 8.48 -2.05 -3.17
CA VAL A 240 7.47 -1.03 -3.54
C VAL A 240 7.86 0.33 -3.00
N ALA A 241 8.25 0.43 -1.73
CA ALA A 241 8.64 1.68 -1.10
C ALA A 241 9.92 2.26 -1.75
N ASN A 242 10.95 1.43 -1.94
CA ASN A 242 12.17 1.85 -2.61
C ASN A 242 11.91 2.34 -4.05
N SER A 243 11.08 1.64 -4.80
CA SER A 243 10.72 2.05 -6.17
C SER A 243 10.00 3.40 -6.19
N ILE A 244 9.02 3.60 -5.29
CA ILE A 244 8.30 4.87 -5.15
C ILE A 244 9.28 6.00 -4.83
N VAL A 245 10.14 5.82 -3.84
CA VAL A 245 11.09 6.84 -3.40
C VAL A 245 12.10 7.14 -4.48
N SER A 246 12.73 6.12 -5.06
CA SER A 246 13.73 6.28 -6.11
C SER A 246 13.17 7.04 -7.33
N LEU A 247 11.98 6.68 -7.79
CA LEU A 247 11.34 7.34 -8.93
C LEU A 247 10.80 8.74 -8.59
N HIS A 248 10.28 8.94 -7.36
CA HIS A 248 9.83 10.25 -6.91
C HIS A 248 10.97 11.27 -6.80
N GLN A 249 12.16 10.83 -6.41
CA GLN A 249 13.33 11.68 -6.22
C GLN A 249 14.06 12.01 -7.52
N LYS A 250 13.85 11.24 -8.58
CA LYS A 250 14.47 11.56 -9.90
C LYS A 250 14.02 12.93 -10.41
N GLU A 251 14.90 13.62 -11.09
CA GLU A 251 14.56 14.85 -11.81
C GLU A 251 13.55 14.57 -12.92
N LYS A 252 13.80 13.53 -13.71
CA LYS A 252 12.91 13.06 -14.78
C LYS A 252 12.82 11.54 -14.77
N THR A 253 11.60 11.02 -14.87
CA THR A 253 11.33 9.58 -15.07
C THR A 253 11.16 9.26 -16.53
N LEU A 254 11.51 8.05 -16.95
CA LEU A 254 11.35 7.59 -18.33
C LEU A 254 9.87 7.42 -18.72
N TYR A 255 9.05 7.06 -17.73
CA TYR A 255 7.61 6.82 -17.91
C TYR A 255 6.82 7.56 -16.84
N ASP A 256 5.54 7.75 -17.08
CA ASP A 256 4.60 8.34 -16.13
C ASP A 256 3.87 7.29 -15.29
N THR A 257 3.96 6.00 -15.65
CA THR A 257 3.23 4.90 -15.00
C THR A 257 4.10 3.67 -14.87
N TYR A 258 4.10 3.09 -13.66
CA TYR A 258 4.87 1.92 -13.28
C TYR A 258 4.03 0.90 -12.54
N HIS A 259 4.06 -0.36 -12.98
CA HIS A 259 3.60 -1.46 -12.15
C HIS A 259 4.68 -1.83 -11.13
N LEU A 260 4.33 -1.82 -9.85
CA LEU A 260 5.19 -2.27 -8.77
C LEU A 260 4.72 -3.66 -8.32
N SER A 261 5.18 -4.67 -9.03
CA SER A 261 4.68 -6.05 -9.00
C SER A 261 5.84 -7.03 -9.08
N SER A 262 5.58 -8.32 -8.87
CA SER A 262 6.57 -9.37 -9.09
C SER A 262 6.78 -9.70 -10.56
N GLY A 263 5.95 -9.18 -11.45
CA GLY A 263 6.08 -9.31 -12.89
C GLY A 263 5.96 -10.75 -13.38
N VAL A 264 6.62 -11.02 -14.50
CA VAL A 264 6.64 -12.36 -15.11
C VAL A 264 7.34 -13.41 -14.25
N HIS A 265 8.06 -13.00 -13.22
CA HIS A 265 8.70 -13.88 -12.23
C HIS A 265 7.82 -14.16 -11.01
N SER A 266 6.54 -13.75 -11.04
CA SER A 266 5.57 -14.08 -9.99
C SER A 266 5.54 -15.59 -9.73
N PRO A 267 5.67 -16.01 -8.45
CA PRO A 267 5.70 -17.44 -8.11
C PRO A 267 4.36 -18.11 -8.36
N THR A 268 4.39 -19.39 -8.64
CA THR A 268 3.18 -20.23 -8.72
C THR A 268 2.66 -20.59 -7.33
N CYS A 269 1.36 -20.94 -7.25
CA CYS A 269 0.77 -21.48 -6.01
C CYS A 269 1.60 -22.63 -5.45
N ARG A 270 2.10 -23.52 -6.32
CA ARG A 270 2.94 -24.66 -5.95
C ARG A 270 4.26 -24.21 -5.30
N GLN A 271 4.99 -23.30 -5.93
CA GLN A 271 6.27 -22.80 -5.39
C GLN A 271 6.10 -22.19 -3.99
N ILE A 272 5.05 -21.40 -3.78
CA ILE A 272 4.76 -20.81 -2.47
C ILE A 272 4.45 -21.88 -1.41
N THR A 273 3.60 -22.85 -1.77
CA THR A 273 3.22 -23.90 -0.81
C THR A 273 4.33 -24.90 -0.53
N GLU A 274 5.18 -25.21 -1.51
CA GLU A 274 6.37 -26.05 -1.33
C GLU A 274 7.38 -25.37 -0.40
N ALA A 275 7.74 -24.11 -0.66
CA ALA A 275 8.63 -23.34 0.19
C ALA A 275 8.12 -23.28 1.65
N LEU A 276 6.84 -22.94 1.82
CA LEU A 276 6.23 -22.87 3.14
C LEU A 276 6.15 -24.24 3.84
N SER A 277 5.85 -25.30 3.12
CA SER A 277 5.73 -26.66 3.66
C SER A 277 7.09 -27.20 4.07
N ALA A 278 8.12 -26.98 3.25
CA ALA A 278 9.50 -27.34 3.56
C ALA A 278 9.98 -26.64 4.85
N ALA A 279 9.78 -25.33 4.94
CA ALA A 279 10.17 -24.54 6.13
C ALA A 279 9.41 -24.93 7.40
N ARG A 280 8.16 -25.42 7.28
CA ARG A 280 7.33 -25.92 8.38
C ARG A 280 7.55 -27.39 8.69
N GLN A 281 8.36 -28.10 7.91
CA GLN A 281 8.57 -29.56 8.00
C GLN A 281 7.23 -30.33 7.95
N ARG A 282 6.34 -29.95 7.04
CA ARG A 282 5.02 -30.55 6.86
C ARG A 282 4.80 -30.93 5.40
N LYS A 283 3.90 -31.89 5.15
CA LYS A 283 3.45 -32.22 3.80
C LYS A 283 2.71 -31.03 3.19
N GLY A 284 2.94 -30.78 1.90
CA GLY A 284 2.21 -29.78 1.14
C GLY A 284 0.72 -30.12 0.99
N PRO A 285 -0.12 -29.14 0.62
CA PRO A 285 -1.54 -29.38 0.41
C PRO A 285 -1.81 -30.15 -0.87
N PHE A 286 -2.95 -30.86 -0.92
CA PHE A 286 -3.51 -31.38 -2.15
C PHE A 286 -4.21 -30.26 -2.92
N TYR A 287 -4.10 -30.31 -4.25
CA TYR A 287 -4.76 -29.35 -5.13
C TYR A 287 -5.99 -29.99 -5.78
N LEU A 288 -7.15 -29.35 -5.64
CA LEU A 288 -8.39 -29.78 -6.26
C LEU A 288 -9.16 -28.61 -6.88
N PRO A 289 -8.76 -28.15 -8.09
CA PRO A 289 -9.34 -26.96 -8.75
C PRO A 289 -10.86 -27.04 -8.99
N SER A 290 -11.41 -28.25 -9.12
CA SER A 290 -12.86 -28.47 -9.25
C SER A 290 -13.67 -27.93 -8.08
N LEU A 291 -13.07 -27.78 -6.91
CA LEU A 291 -13.70 -27.20 -5.73
C LEU A 291 -13.66 -25.66 -5.68
N ALA A 292 -13.13 -24.99 -6.69
CA ALA A 292 -13.03 -23.51 -6.67
C ALA A 292 -14.41 -22.82 -6.55
N ASN A 293 -15.43 -23.30 -7.28
CA ASN A 293 -16.78 -22.73 -7.19
C ASN A 293 -17.50 -23.05 -5.85
N PRO A 294 -17.53 -24.29 -5.36
CA PRO A 294 -18.00 -24.56 -4.00
C PRO A 294 -17.29 -23.71 -2.93
N PHE A 295 -15.98 -23.57 -3.03
CA PHE A 295 -15.20 -22.76 -2.09
C PHE A 295 -15.59 -21.26 -2.14
N LYS A 296 -15.81 -20.70 -3.33
CA LYS A 296 -16.38 -19.34 -3.46
C LYS A 296 -17.72 -19.21 -2.74
N GLY A 297 -18.59 -20.21 -2.87
CA GLY A 297 -19.87 -20.27 -2.17
C GLY A 297 -19.70 -20.22 -0.65
N ILE A 298 -18.78 -21.04 -0.12
CA ILE A 298 -18.45 -21.07 1.31
C ILE A 298 -17.90 -19.72 1.78
N VAL A 299 -16.95 -19.14 1.04
CA VAL A 299 -16.38 -17.82 1.37
C VAL A 299 -17.45 -16.73 1.39
N ASN A 300 -18.37 -16.72 0.43
CA ASN A 300 -19.48 -15.77 0.41
C ASN A 300 -20.44 -15.98 1.60
N TRP A 301 -20.75 -17.21 1.94
CA TRP A 301 -21.55 -17.54 3.11
C TRP A 301 -20.88 -17.07 4.41
N MET A 302 -19.57 -17.34 4.56
CA MET A 302 -18.78 -16.83 5.69
C MET A 302 -18.81 -15.29 5.76
N ALA A 303 -18.56 -14.60 4.66
CA ALA A 303 -18.51 -13.14 4.58
C ALA A 303 -19.87 -12.47 4.97
N ASN A 304 -20.98 -13.18 4.83
CA ASN A 304 -22.31 -12.67 5.24
C ASN A 304 -22.56 -12.77 6.74
N ARG A 305 -21.71 -13.48 7.52
CA ARG A 305 -21.81 -13.61 8.98
C ARG A 305 -21.18 -12.40 9.69
N ARG A 306 -21.78 -11.22 9.50
CA ARG A 306 -21.27 -9.96 10.06
C ARG A 306 -21.11 -10.02 11.58
N GLY A 307 -20.05 -9.37 12.11
CA GLY A 307 -19.77 -9.29 13.54
C GLY A 307 -19.19 -10.57 14.17
N THR A 308 -18.86 -11.57 13.37
CA THR A 308 -18.22 -12.81 13.85
C THR A 308 -16.81 -12.96 13.27
N SER A 309 -15.92 -13.71 13.94
CA SER A 309 -14.58 -14.05 13.44
C SER A 309 -14.65 -14.78 12.08
N VAL A 310 -15.68 -15.64 11.91
CA VAL A 310 -15.94 -16.32 10.62
C VAL A 310 -16.27 -15.31 9.52
N GLY A 311 -17.12 -14.32 9.84
CA GLY A 311 -17.48 -13.26 8.92
C GLY A 311 -16.30 -12.35 8.58
N HIS A 312 -15.41 -12.07 9.52
CA HIS A 312 -14.18 -11.33 9.29
C HIS A 312 -13.28 -12.09 8.31
N LEU A 313 -12.93 -13.33 8.60
CA LEU A 313 -12.12 -14.17 7.75
C LEU A 313 -12.73 -14.36 6.34
N GLY A 314 -14.03 -14.66 6.27
CA GLY A 314 -14.73 -14.79 4.98
C GLY A 314 -14.64 -13.52 4.14
N SER A 315 -14.60 -12.38 4.80
CA SER A 315 -14.47 -11.07 4.16
C SER A 315 -13.08 -10.82 3.59
N LEU A 316 -12.04 -11.20 4.31
CA LEU A 316 -10.66 -11.12 3.85
C LEU A 316 -10.45 -12.07 2.65
N LEU A 317 -10.89 -13.31 2.78
CA LEU A 317 -10.83 -14.30 1.70
C LEU A 317 -11.59 -13.84 0.45
N LYS A 318 -12.76 -13.22 0.60
CA LYS A 318 -13.55 -12.73 -0.53
C LYS A 318 -12.80 -11.66 -1.34
N VAL A 319 -12.03 -10.82 -0.68
CA VAL A 319 -11.18 -9.80 -1.33
C VAL A 319 -9.98 -10.43 -2.03
N PHE A 320 -9.37 -11.46 -1.41
CA PHE A 320 -8.14 -12.07 -1.90
C PHE A 320 -8.39 -13.13 -2.98
N LEU A 321 -9.48 -13.85 -2.90
CA LEU A 321 -9.78 -15.01 -3.77
C LEU A 321 -9.75 -14.72 -5.28
N PRO A 322 -10.23 -13.59 -5.80
CA PRO A 322 -10.10 -13.29 -7.23
C PRO A 322 -8.66 -13.33 -7.73
N TYR A 323 -7.73 -12.73 -6.98
CA TYR A 323 -6.30 -12.70 -7.34
C TYR A 323 -5.66 -14.10 -7.35
N LEU A 324 -6.18 -15.02 -6.51
CA LEU A 324 -5.72 -16.41 -6.47
C LEU A 324 -6.21 -17.26 -7.66
N LEU A 325 -7.31 -16.83 -8.30
CA LEU A 325 -8.01 -17.65 -9.31
C LEU A 325 -7.81 -17.13 -10.74
N TRP A 326 -7.31 -15.93 -10.93
CA TRP A 326 -7.26 -15.31 -12.25
C TRP A 326 -5.97 -15.54 -13.00
N ASN A 327 -4.90 -15.98 -12.33
CA ASN A 327 -3.60 -16.18 -12.96
C ASN A 327 -3.18 -14.96 -13.80
N THR A 328 -3.36 -13.77 -13.24
CA THR A 328 -3.00 -12.49 -13.87
C THR A 328 -1.70 -12.00 -13.30
N VAL A 329 -0.80 -11.58 -14.16
CA VAL A 329 0.52 -11.03 -13.83
C VAL A 329 0.61 -9.63 -14.42
N PHE A 330 1.24 -8.73 -13.70
CA PHE A 330 1.45 -7.36 -14.14
C PHE A 330 2.92 -7.15 -14.49
N ASP A 331 3.21 -6.79 -15.73
CA ASP A 331 4.58 -6.54 -16.18
C ASP A 331 5.22 -5.41 -15.36
N ASN A 332 6.44 -5.61 -14.89
CA ASN A 332 7.17 -4.66 -14.04
C ASN A 332 8.49 -4.19 -14.65
N GLN A 333 8.71 -4.45 -15.93
CA GLN A 333 9.98 -4.17 -16.58
C GLN A 333 10.37 -2.69 -16.51
N ARG A 334 9.40 -1.76 -16.63
CA ARG A 334 9.66 -0.32 -16.50
C ARG A 334 10.26 0.03 -15.13
N ALA A 335 9.66 -0.49 -14.06
CA ALA A 335 10.14 -0.24 -12.70
C ALA A 335 11.51 -0.86 -12.47
N VAL A 336 11.69 -2.13 -12.83
CA VAL A 336 12.94 -2.87 -12.66
C VAL A 336 14.09 -2.21 -13.41
N GLN A 337 13.88 -1.85 -14.68
CA GLN A 337 14.91 -1.20 -15.51
C GLN A 337 15.32 0.17 -14.96
N GLU A 338 14.34 0.95 -14.51
CA GLU A 338 14.62 2.32 -14.10
C GLU A 338 15.12 2.44 -12.65
N VAL A 339 14.68 1.54 -11.76
CA VAL A 339 15.13 1.47 -10.34
C VAL A 339 16.42 0.65 -10.22
N GLY A 340 16.67 -0.29 -11.12
CA GLY A 340 17.84 -1.17 -11.09
C GLY A 340 17.74 -2.26 -10.03
N GLN A 341 16.53 -2.60 -9.56
CA GLN A 341 16.29 -3.61 -8.53
C GLN A 341 15.11 -4.50 -8.89
N HIS A 342 15.20 -5.79 -8.55
CA HIS A 342 14.10 -6.75 -8.66
C HIS A 342 13.40 -6.93 -7.31
N PRO A 343 12.08 -7.23 -7.32
CA PRO A 343 11.40 -7.65 -6.09
C PRO A 343 11.94 -9.00 -5.61
N VAL A 344 11.96 -9.19 -4.30
CA VAL A 344 12.31 -10.49 -3.70
C VAL A 344 11.14 -11.46 -3.90
N PRO A 345 11.38 -12.68 -4.42
CA PRO A 345 10.33 -13.67 -4.61
C PRO A 345 9.62 -14.05 -3.31
N PHE A 346 8.29 -14.08 -3.30
CA PHE A 346 7.52 -14.36 -2.08
C PHE A 346 7.90 -15.68 -1.37
N PRO A 347 8.25 -16.78 -2.05
CA PRO A 347 8.73 -18.01 -1.41
C PRO A 347 9.93 -17.81 -0.46
N GLU A 348 10.77 -16.79 -0.67
CA GLU A 348 11.96 -16.54 0.14
C GLU A 348 11.64 -15.93 1.51
N TYR A 349 10.54 -15.18 1.62
CA TYR A 349 10.15 -14.50 2.88
C TYR A 349 8.76 -14.90 3.41
N CYS A 350 8.05 -15.79 2.73
CA CYS A 350 6.71 -16.21 3.14
C CYS A 350 6.68 -16.91 4.51
N TYR A 351 7.73 -17.69 4.85
CA TYR A 351 7.79 -18.39 6.13
C TYR A 351 8.11 -17.47 7.30
N PRO A 352 9.12 -16.59 7.26
CA PRO A 352 9.31 -15.57 8.29
C PRO A 352 8.04 -14.77 8.58
N LEU A 353 7.34 -14.31 7.55
CA LEU A 353 6.08 -13.58 7.66
C LEU A 353 4.97 -14.42 8.31
N TYR A 354 4.82 -15.69 7.87
CA TYR A 354 3.89 -16.64 8.46
C TYR A 354 4.17 -16.84 9.95
N ASN A 355 5.43 -17.12 10.30
CA ASN A 355 5.85 -17.42 11.67
C ASN A 355 5.65 -16.22 12.60
N PHE A 356 6.06 -15.01 12.16
CA PHE A 356 5.83 -13.78 12.88
C PHE A 356 4.34 -13.56 13.17
N SER A 357 3.49 -13.69 12.15
CA SER A 357 2.07 -13.42 12.28
C SER A 357 1.36 -14.41 13.21
N VAL A 358 1.72 -15.69 13.15
CA VAL A 358 1.16 -16.71 14.06
C VAL A 358 1.67 -16.49 15.49
N LYS A 359 2.96 -16.22 15.67
CA LYS A 359 3.58 -15.99 16.98
C LYS A 359 2.96 -14.79 17.71
N HIS A 360 2.66 -13.73 16.98
CA HIS A 360 2.10 -12.49 17.52
C HIS A 360 0.59 -12.38 17.39
N ASN A 361 -0.10 -13.49 17.07
CA ASN A 361 -1.56 -13.54 16.95
C ASN A 361 -2.13 -12.41 16.08
N PHE A 362 -1.49 -12.16 14.93
CA PHE A 362 -1.86 -11.12 13.95
C PHE A 362 -1.89 -9.69 14.53
N ALA A 363 -1.02 -9.40 15.48
CA ALA A 363 -0.81 -8.09 16.05
C ALA A 363 0.68 -7.74 16.05
N TYR A 364 1.03 -6.52 15.67
CA TYR A 364 2.41 -6.06 15.81
C TYR A 364 2.67 -5.69 17.29
N PRO A 365 3.81 -6.10 17.88
CA PRO A 365 4.16 -5.81 19.27
C PRO A 365 4.63 -4.35 19.42
N TYR A 366 3.70 -3.40 19.31
CA TYR A 366 4.01 -1.99 19.42
C TYR A 366 4.57 -1.64 20.79
N GLN A 367 5.60 -0.78 20.76
CA GLN A 367 6.12 -0.12 21.94
C GLN A 367 5.38 1.18 22.20
N ASP A 368 5.07 1.44 23.44
CA ASP A 368 4.53 2.72 23.85
C ASP A 368 5.56 3.86 23.65
N TRP A 369 5.09 5.08 23.65
CA TRP A 369 5.98 6.24 23.68
C TRP A 369 6.75 6.21 25.02
N PRO A 370 8.10 6.17 25.01
CA PRO A 370 8.85 6.12 26.26
C PRO A 370 8.53 7.30 27.17
N ALA A 371 8.35 7.06 28.45
CA ALA A 371 8.24 8.11 29.45
C ALA A 371 9.54 8.92 29.42
N LEU A 372 9.44 10.24 29.39
CA LEU A 372 10.63 11.09 29.57
C LEU A 372 11.24 10.76 30.95
N GLU A 373 12.47 10.24 30.99
CA GLU A 373 13.21 10.14 32.22
C GLU A 373 13.36 11.56 32.77
N GLY A 374 12.59 11.91 33.82
CA GLY A 374 12.69 13.22 34.47
C GLY A 374 11.39 13.81 35.02
N SER A 375 10.21 13.25 34.77
CA SER A 375 8.99 13.65 35.48
C SER A 375 8.72 12.79 36.72
N SER A 376 9.68 12.71 37.64
CA SER A 376 9.34 12.35 39.01
C SER A 376 8.54 13.51 39.59
N THR A 377 7.26 13.31 39.75
CA THR A 377 6.39 14.18 40.55
C THR A 377 7.03 14.41 41.92
N ALA A 378 7.47 15.63 42.16
CA ALA A 378 7.68 16.16 43.48
C ALA A 378 6.33 16.63 44.04
#